data_512f559cd8a64f93d53396f04b9cf3ef
#
_entry.id   512f559cd8a64f93d53396f04b9cf3ef
#
_cell.length_a   1.000
_cell.length_b   1.000
_cell.length_c   1.000
_cell.angle_alpha   90.00
_cell.angle_beta   90.00
_cell.angle_gamma   90.00
#
_symmetry.space_group_name_H-M   'P 1'
#
loop_
_entity.id
_entity.type
_entity.pdbx_description
1 polymer ?
#
loop_
_entity_poly.entity_id
_entity_poly.type
_entity_poly.pdbx_seq_one_letter_code
_entity_poly.pdbx_strand_id
1 'polypeptide(L)'
;GDTLASNHVSSAAELSANVPNLQATSTLGENIPIFSLRGVSMSDFSVNQQSPVATYFDEVYKGSFPFIPIGLYDLERLEVLRGPQGTLYGKNTTGGAVNFISRLPQFENEGYLSLGYGNYNRMDANGALNVALGDTTAARLAFTFARRDGWFKNRVPGEPDLNQVRNYAIRGTIRTK
;
A
#
# COMPACT_ATOMS: atom_id res chain seq x y z
N GLY A 1 -1.25 6.47 10.80
CA GLY A 1 -0.11 6.78 9.94
C GLY A 1 1.21 6.67 10.69
N ASP A 2 1.31 7.30 11.82
CA ASP A 2 2.57 7.44 12.57
C ASP A 2 3.11 6.09 13.08
N THR A 3 2.24 5.18 13.50
CA THR A 3 2.64 3.82 13.91
C THR A 3 3.22 3.00 12.76
N LEU A 4 2.70 3.17 11.54
CA LEU A 4 3.24 2.49 10.36
C LEU A 4 4.62 3.06 9.97
N ALA A 5 4.78 4.37 10.06
CA ALA A 5 6.06 5.03 9.82
C ALA A 5 7.12 4.67 10.88
N SER A 6 6.74 4.64 12.16
CA SER A 6 7.65 4.26 13.26
C SER A 6 8.10 2.80 13.19
N ASN A 7 7.27 1.91 12.65
CA ASN A 7 7.59 0.50 12.46
C ASN A 7 8.26 0.21 11.10
N HIS A 8 8.63 1.24 10.34
CA HIS A 8 9.26 1.12 9.03
C HIS A 8 8.44 0.30 8.00
N VAL A 9 7.12 0.29 8.15
CA VAL A 9 6.22 -0.42 7.24
C VAL A 9 6.14 0.37 5.92
N SER A 10 6.84 -0.12 4.91
CA SER A 10 6.93 0.49 3.59
C SER A 10 6.17 -0.28 2.50
N SER A 11 5.73 -1.49 2.83
CA SER A 11 4.98 -2.34 1.91
C SER A 11 3.82 -3.06 2.62
N ALA A 12 2.82 -3.47 1.84
CA ALA A 12 1.70 -4.23 2.38
C ALA A 12 2.12 -5.58 2.98
N ALA A 13 3.22 -6.17 2.48
CA ALA A 13 3.74 -7.43 3.00
C ALA A 13 4.28 -7.30 4.45
N GLU A 14 4.83 -6.13 4.81
CA GLU A 14 5.36 -5.87 6.15
C GLU A 14 4.27 -5.65 7.21
N LEU A 15 3.00 -5.51 6.80
CA LEU A 15 1.86 -5.41 7.71
C LEU A 15 1.70 -6.65 8.58
N SER A 16 2.15 -7.81 8.12
CA SER A 16 2.08 -9.07 8.89
C SER A 16 2.75 -8.99 10.25
N ALA A 17 3.82 -8.20 10.36
CA ALA A 17 4.55 -8.02 11.62
C ALA A 17 3.77 -7.18 12.65
N ASN A 18 2.82 -6.36 12.19
CA ASN A 18 2.13 -5.37 13.01
C ASN A 18 0.66 -5.72 13.29
N VAL A 19 0.09 -6.68 12.56
CA VAL A 19 -1.32 -7.05 12.69
C VAL A 19 -1.45 -8.55 13.01
N PRO A 20 -1.89 -8.92 14.24
CA PRO A 20 -2.05 -10.31 14.62
C PRO A 20 -2.99 -11.07 13.68
N ASN A 21 -2.58 -12.28 13.28
CA ASN A 21 -3.30 -13.18 12.37
C ASN A 21 -3.52 -12.65 10.95
N LEU A 22 -2.88 -11.55 10.55
CA LEU A 22 -2.75 -11.12 9.18
C LEU A 22 -1.41 -11.63 8.64
N GLN A 23 -1.46 -12.30 7.51
CA GLN A 23 -0.29 -12.64 6.72
C GLN A 23 -0.42 -11.97 5.36
N ALA A 24 0.65 -11.34 4.90
CA ALA A 24 0.74 -10.79 3.56
C ALA A 24 1.93 -11.47 2.87
N THR A 25 1.65 -12.21 1.83
CA THR A 25 2.65 -12.88 1.01
C THR A 25 2.70 -12.25 -0.37
N SER A 26 3.88 -12.17 -0.96
CA SER A 26 4.08 -11.63 -2.29
C SER A 26 4.62 -12.74 -3.19
N THR A 27 3.73 -13.42 -3.89
CA THR A 27 4.06 -14.57 -4.73
C THR A 27 4.51 -14.16 -6.14
N LEU A 28 4.05 -13.00 -6.62
CA LEU A 28 4.31 -12.49 -7.97
C LEU A 28 5.18 -11.23 -7.97
N GLY A 29 6.14 -11.16 -7.05
CA GLY A 29 7.00 -9.99 -6.85
C GLY A 29 6.65 -9.21 -5.58
N GLU A 30 7.58 -8.41 -5.07
CA GLU A 30 7.46 -7.73 -3.76
C GLU A 30 6.27 -6.78 -3.65
N ASN A 31 5.67 -6.41 -4.77
CA ASN A 31 4.70 -5.32 -4.84
C ASN A 31 3.24 -5.79 -4.94
N ILE A 32 2.99 -7.09 -5.01
CA ILE A 32 1.63 -7.63 -5.14
C ILE A 32 1.31 -8.47 -3.91
N PRO A 33 0.81 -7.86 -2.84
CA PRO A 33 0.48 -8.58 -1.62
C PRO A 33 -0.80 -9.39 -1.78
N ILE A 34 -0.77 -10.61 -1.28
CA ILE A 34 -1.92 -11.47 -1.10
C ILE A 34 -2.15 -11.61 0.40
N PHE A 35 -3.31 -11.15 0.85
CA PHE A 35 -3.66 -11.18 2.25
C PHE A 35 -4.32 -12.50 2.64
N SER A 36 -3.84 -13.06 3.75
CA SER A 36 -4.48 -14.17 4.48
C SER A 36 -4.85 -13.69 5.88
N LEU A 37 -6.04 -14.00 6.33
CA LEU A 37 -6.53 -13.60 7.63
C LEU A 37 -7.14 -14.79 8.35
N ARG A 38 -6.58 -15.14 9.52
CA ARG A 38 -6.98 -16.33 10.32
C ARG A 38 -6.95 -17.63 9.50
N GLY A 39 -5.97 -17.79 8.61
CA GLY A 39 -5.84 -18.96 7.75
C GLY A 39 -6.73 -18.99 6.52
N VAL A 40 -7.63 -18.01 6.35
CA VAL A 40 -8.42 -17.87 5.13
C VAL A 40 -7.60 -17.10 4.12
N SER A 41 -7.25 -17.73 3.01
CA SER A 41 -6.37 -17.19 1.97
C SER A 41 -6.89 -17.55 0.59
N MET A 42 -6.34 -16.88 -0.41
CA MET A 42 -6.51 -17.23 -1.81
C MET A 42 -5.62 -18.44 -2.14
N SER A 43 -6.20 -19.49 -2.71
CA SER A 43 -5.48 -20.71 -3.10
C SER A 43 -5.07 -20.73 -4.57
N ASP A 44 -5.76 -19.97 -5.42
CA ASP A 44 -5.46 -19.82 -6.84
C ASP A 44 -5.11 -18.36 -7.12
N PHE A 45 -3.91 -18.13 -7.68
CA PHE A 45 -3.37 -16.79 -7.96
C PHE A 45 -3.68 -16.33 -9.40
N SER A 46 -4.66 -16.90 -10.03
CA SER A 46 -5.15 -16.43 -11.33
C SER A 46 -5.75 -15.04 -11.21
N VAL A 47 -5.47 -14.16 -12.17
CA VAL A 47 -5.91 -12.74 -12.16
C VAL A 47 -7.42 -12.55 -12.17
N ASN A 48 -8.18 -13.57 -12.56
CA ASN A 48 -9.63 -13.62 -12.55
C ASN A 48 -10.22 -14.12 -11.23
N GLN A 49 -9.40 -14.61 -10.32
CA GLN A 49 -9.83 -15.04 -8.99
C GLN A 49 -9.88 -13.86 -8.03
N GLN A 50 -10.83 -13.92 -7.11
CA GLN A 50 -11.03 -12.90 -6.09
C GLN A 50 -10.58 -13.42 -4.74
N SER A 51 -9.84 -12.60 -4.00
CA SER A 51 -9.38 -12.95 -2.66
C SER A 51 -10.57 -13.02 -1.69
N PRO A 52 -10.61 -14.02 -0.79
CA PRO A 52 -11.59 -14.07 0.30
C PRO A 52 -11.32 -13.01 1.39
N VAL A 53 -10.15 -12.39 1.38
CA VAL A 53 -9.83 -11.19 2.15
C VAL A 53 -9.85 -10.01 1.20
N ALA A 54 -10.93 -9.25 1.23
CA ALA A 54 -11.13 -8.13 0.31
C ALA A 54 -10.21 -6.96 0.65
N THR A 55 -9.70 -6.30 -0.37
CA THR A 55 -8.86 -5.10 -0.23
C THR A 55 -9.60 -3.88 -0.73
N TYR A 56 -9.58 -2.83 0.08
CA TYR A 56 -10.16 -1.54 -0.23
C TYR A 56 -9.10 -0.46 -0.17
N PHE A 57 -9.27 0.57 -0.97
CA PHE A 57 -8.49 1.79 -0.89
C PHE A 57 -9.45 2.97 -0.95
N ASP A 58 -9.49 3.75 0.13
CA ASP A 58 -10.46 4.83 0.34
C ASP A 58 -11.91 4.33 0.07
N GLU A 59 -12.25 3.18 0.68
CA GLU A 59 -13.54 2.48 0.55
C GLU A 59 -13.84 1.91 -0.85
N VAL A 60 -12.95 2.09 -1.81
CA VAL A 60 -13.10 1.53 -3.16
C VAL A 60 -12.52 0.11 -3.22
N TYR A 61 -13.37 -0.86 -3.53
CA TYR A 61 -12.98 -2.26 -3.66
C TYR A 61 -11.96 -2.48 -4.78
N LYS A 62 -10.87 -3.14 -4.45
CA LYS A 62 -9.83 -3.60 -5.39
C LYS A 62 -10.02 -5.08 -5.66
N GLY A 63 -10.83 -5.40 -6.68
CA GLY A 63 -11.27 -6.77 -6.96
C GLY A 63 -10.17 -7.70 -7.47
N SER A 64 -9.09 -7.16 -7.99
CA SER A 64 -7.96 -7.94 -8.50
C SER A 64 -6.68 -7.55 -7.77
N PHE A 65 -5.95 -8.53 -7.26
CA PHE A 65 -4.73 -8.32 -6.48
C PHE A 65 -3.61 -7.54 -7.23
N PRO A 66 -3.46 -7.60 -8.57
CA PRO A 66 -2.50 -6.76 -9.27
C PRO A 66 -2.79 -5.25 -9.18
N PHE A 67 -4.02 -4.86 -8.84
CA PHE A 67 -4.42 -3.46 -8.68
C PHE A 67 -4.35 -2.97 -7.22
N ILE A 68 -3.83 -3.78 -6.30
CA ILE A 68 -3.55 -3.32 -4.94
C ILE A 68 -2.38 -2.33 -5.01
N PRO A 69 -2.50 -1.14 -4.38
CA PRO A 69 -1.50 -0.08 -4.48
C PRO A 69 -0.11 -0.55 -4.09
N ILE A 70 0.84 -0.19 -4.92
CA ILE A 70 2.26 -0.44 -4.73
C ILE A 70 2.81 0.58 -3.74
N GLY A 71 3.07 0.13 -2.52
CA GLY A 71 3.61 0.98 -1.46
C GLY A 71 2.55 1.71 -0.64
N LEU A 72 2.85 1.85 0.64
CA LEU A 72 2.02 2.53 1.62
C LEU A 72 2.60 3.93 1.85
N TYR A 73 1.99 4.94 1.26
CA TYR A 73 2.42 6.31 1.44
C TYR A 73 1.24 7.22 1.78
N ASP A 74 1.49 8.14 2.67
CA ASP A 74 0.56 9.18 3.09
C ASP A 74 -0.82 8.63 3.48
N LEU A 75 -0.80 7.55 4.28
CA LEU A 75 -2.01 6.97 4.85
C LEU A 75 -2.35 7.65 6.18
N GLU A 76 -3.63 7.86 6.42
CA GLU A 76 -4.15 8.23 7.73
C GLU A 76 -4.15 7.01 8.65
N ARG A 77 -4.72 5.89 8.17
CA ARG A 77 -4.83 4.65 8.93
C ARG A 77 -5.00 3.44 8.03
N LEU A 78 -4.80 2.29 8.62
CA LEU A 78 -5.14 0.98 8.08
C LEU A 78 -6.20 0.34 8.98
N GLU A 79 -7.25 -0.17 8.37
CA GLU A 79 -8.31 -0.91 9.05
C GLU A 79 -8.26 -2.38 8.62
N VAL A 80 -8.19 -3.30 9.59
CA VAL A 80 -8.23 -4.73 9.35
C VAL A 80 -9.46 -5.32 10.06
N LEU A 81 -10.44 -5.67 9.27
CA LEU A 81 -11.70 -6.23 9.71
C LEU A 81 -11.63 -7.75 9.64
N ARG A 82 -11.73 -8.40 10.79
CA ARG A 82 -11.52 -9.84 10.94
C ARG A 82 -12.83 -10.59 10.92
N GLY A 83 -12.89 -11.64 10.09
CA GLY A 83 -14.08 -12.47 9.93
C GLY A 83 -15.02 -11.95 8.86
N PRO A 84 -16.14 -12.64 8.61
CA PRO A 84 -17.06 -12.29 7.52
C PRO A 84 -17.62 -10.86 7.65
N GLN A 85 -17.48 -10.09 6.60
CA GLN A 85 -17.92 -8.69 6.51
C GLN A 85 -18.95 -8.47 5.39
N GLY A 86 -19.63 -9.53 4.95
CA GLY A 86 -20.49 -9.50 3.78
C GLY A 86 -21.65 -8.50 3.83
N THR A 87 -22.13 -8.14 5.00
CA THR A 87 -23.24 -7.18 5.16
C THR A 87 -22.84 -5.74 4.88
N LEU A 88 -21.59 -5.36 5.17
CA LEU A 88 -21.10 -3.98 4.98
C LEU A 88 -20.24 -3.86 3.72
N TYR A 89 -19.41 -4.85 3.46
CA TYR A 89 -18.40 -4.82 2.41
C TYR A 89 -18.74 -5.70 1.20
N GLY A 90 -19.90 -6.38 1.22
CA GLY A 90 -20.38 -7.20 0.12
C GLY A 90 -19.65 -8.54 -0.02
N LYS A 91 -19.75 -9.15 -1.21
CA LYS A 91 -19.12 -10.45 -1.51
C LYS A 91 -17.58 -10.36 -1.41
N ASN A 92 -16.93 -11.53 -1.29
CA ASN A 92 -15.46 -11.66 -1.20
C ASN A 92 -14.83 -11.17 0.11
N THR A 93 -15.63 -11.06 1.17
CA THR A 93 -15.17 -10.68 2.51
C THR A 93 -15.40 -11.80 3.52
N THR A 94 -15.32 -13.05 3.08
CA THR A 94 -15.55 -14.23 3.93
C THR A 94 -14.47 -14.42 4.98
N GLY A 95 -13.23 -14.06 4.68
CA GLY A 95 -12.11 -14.05 5.63
C GLY A 95 -11.96 -12.73 6.37
N GLY A 96 -12.41 -11.64 5.76
CA GLY A 96 -12.29 -10.29 6.30
C GLY A 96 -12.03 -9.24 5.23
N ALA A 97 -11.63 -8.05 5.68
CA ALA A 97 -11.29 -6.94 4.79
C ALA A 97 -10.07 -6.15 5.30
N VAL A 98 -9.29 -5.63 4.36
CA VAL A 98 -8.18 -4.70 4.62
C VAL A 98 -8.50 -3.40 3.89
N ASN A 99 -8.63 -2.30 4.62
CA ASN A 99 -8.95 -1.00 4.06
C ASN A 99 -7.83 0.00 4.34
N PHE A 100 -7.26 0.57 3.30
CA PHE A 100 -6.23 1.59 3.33
C PHE A 100 -6.89 2.95 3.18
N ILE A 101 -6.79 3.79 4.20
CA ILE A 101 -7.40 5.12 4.23
C ILE A 101 -6.30 6.18 4.03
N SER A 102 -6.44 6.94 2.97
CA SER A 102 -5.55 8.06 2.65
C SER A 102 -5.73 9.23 3.60
N ARG A 103 -4.65 9.96 3.89
CA ARG A 103 -4.75 11.21 4.63
C ARG A 103 -5.44 12.28 3.78
N LEU A 104 -6.52 12.82 4.29
CA LEU A 104 -7.27 13.91 3.65
C LEU A 104 -6.59 15.26 3.88
N PRO A 105 -6.77 16.23 2.94
CA PRO A 105 -6.31 17.59 3.14
C PRO A 105 -6.86 18.21 4.43
N GLN A 106 -5.97 18.88 5.18
CA GLN A 106 -6.29 19.65 6.39
C GLN A 106 -6.30 21.14 6.05
N PHE A 107 -7.06 21.94 6.85
CA PHE A 107 -7.17 23.40 6.63
C PHE A 107 -6.03 24.15 7.31
N GLU A 108 -4.83 23.58 7.23
CA GLU A 108 -3.57 24.15 7.72
C GLU A 108 -2.42 23.76 6.78
N ASN A 109 -1.36 24.52 6.78
CA ASN A 109 -0.19 24.21 5.96
C ASN A 109 0.72 23.26 6.71
N GLU A 110 0.95 22.10 6.15
CA GLU A 110 1.84 21.08 6.69
C GLU A 110 2.56 20.33 5.57
N GLY A 111 3.65 19.68 5.91
CA GLY A 111 4.33 18.82 4.95
C GLY A 111 5.40 17.98 5.62
N TYR A 112 5.76 16.90 4.94
CA TYR A 112 6.89 16.05 5.35
C TYR A 112 7.63 15.54 4.12
N LEU A 113 8.89 15.20 4.34
CA LEU A 113 9.75 14.51 3.39
C LEU A 113 10.57 13.46 4.14
N SER A 114 10.53 12.24 3.66
CA SER A 114 11.32 11.12 4.16
C SER A 114 12.20 10.59 3.04
N LEU A 115 13.49 10.45 3.30
CA LEU A 115 14.46 9.91 2.36
C LEU A 115 15.14 8.70 3.00
N GLY A 116 15.29 7.63 2.24
CA GLY A 116 15.95 6.41 2.66
C GLY A 116 17.00 5.98 1.65
N TYR A 117 18.11 5.44 2.16
CA TYR A 117 19.14 4.79 1.36
C TYR A 117 19.56 3.47 2.01
N GLY A 118 19.76 2.43 1.20
CA GLY A 118 20.04 1.09 1.72
C GLY A 118 20.83 0.21 0.74
N ASN A 119 20.96 -1.06 1.09
CA ASN A 119 21.67 -2.05 0.30
C ASN A 119 21.09 -2.20 -1.12
N TYR A 120 21.89 -2.64 -2.07
CA TYR A 120 21.55 -2.78 -3.49
C TYR A 120 21.13 -1.46 -4.13
N ASN A 121 21.80 -0.36 -3.74
CA ASN A 121 21.46 1.00 -4.20
C ASN A 121 19.97 1.35 -4.01
N ARG A 122 19.37 0.85 -2.92
CA ARG A 122 18.00 1.17 -2.59
C ARG A 122 17.90 2.65 -2.26
N MET A 123 16.98 3.31 -2.93
CA MET A 123 16.60 4.69 -2.71
C MET A 123 15.10 4.76 -2.52
N ASP A 124 14.66 5.30 -1.41
CA ASP A 124 13.25 5.56 -1.10
C ASP A 124 13.06 7.04 -0.84
N ALA A 125 12.00 7.62 -1.40
CA ALA A 125 11.58 8.98 -1.11
C ALA A 125 10.05 9.02 -0.97
N ASN A 126 9.56 9.51 0.15
CA ASN A 126 8.14 9.71 0.40
C ASN A 126 7.92 11.11 0.92
N GLY A 127 6.86 11.76 0.49
CA GLY A 127 6.55 13.09 0.97
C GLY A 127 5.12 13.50 0.68
N ALA A 128 4.67 14.49 1.42
CA ALA A 128 3.42 15.17 1.15
C ALA A 128 3.52 16.66 1.50
N LEU A 129 2.78 17.46 0.74
CA LEU A 129 2.56 18.88 0.97
C LEU A 129 1.07 19.13 1.06
N ASN A 130 0.62 19.74 2.13
CA ASN A 130 -0.73 20.16 2.38
C ASN A 130 -0.81 21.67 2.43
N VAL A 131 -1.72 22.26 1.66
CA VAL A 131 -1.89 23.71 1.56
C VAL A 131 -3.34 24.06 1.80
N ALA A 132 -3.59 24.94 2.78
CA ALA A 132 -4.89 25.57 2.97
C ALA A 132 -5.05 26.69 1.92
N LEU A 133 -6.04 26.55 1.04
CA LEU A 133 -6.36 27.52 -0.01
C LEU A 133 -7.44 28.53 0.44
N GLY A 134 -7.68 28.61 1.75
CA GLY A 134 -8.68 29.42 2.41
C GLY A 134 -9.38 28.65 3.52
N ASP A 135 -10.43 29.23 4.09
CA ASP A 135 -11.12 28.65 5.24
C ASP A 135 -11.97 27.41 4.90
N THR A 136 -12.27 27.22 3.63
CA THR A 136 -13.18 26.17 3.15
C THR A 136 -12.54 25.19 2.16
N THR A 137 -11.35 25.49 1.67
CA THR A 137 -10.70 24.65 0.65
C THR A 137 -9.27 24.34 1.06
N ALA A 138 -8.87 23.09 0.92
CA ALA A 138 -7.51 22.63 1.14
C ALA A 138 -7.10 21.63 0.03
N ALA A 139 -5.82 21.60 -0.31
CA ALA A 139 -5.24 20.67 -1.27
C ALA A 139 -4.06 19.93 -0.64
N ARG A 140 -3.92 18.66 -1.01
CA ARG A 140 -2.79 17.82 -0.59
C ARG A 140 -2.19 17.11 -1.79
N LEU A 141 -0.88 17.18 -1.90
CA LEU A 141 -0.09 16.46 -2.89
C LEU A 141 0.84 15.51 -2.15
N ALA A 142 0.73 14.23 -2.43
CA ALA A 142 1.58 13.20 -1.85
C ALA A 142 2.28 12.41 -2.95
N PHE A 143 3.52 11.96 -2.68
CA PHE A 143 4.27 11.14 -3.61
C PHE A 143 5.07 10.06 -2.89
N THR A 144 5.38 9.00 -3.64
CA THR A 144 6.34 7.98 -3.26
C THR A 144 7.22 7.62 -4.44
N PHE A 145 8.47 7.32 -4.14
CA PHE A 145 9.45 6.81 -5.08
C PHE A 145 10.26 5.72 -4.36
N ALA A 146 10.43 4.58 -5.01
CA ALA A 146 11.30 3.51 -4.54
C ALA A 146 12.06 2.91 -5.72
N ARG A 147 13.36 2.80 -5.57
CA ARG A 147 14.25 2.13 -6.52
C ARG A 147 15.20 1.22 -5.75
N ARG A 148 15.44 0.04 -6.30
CA ARG A 148 16.46 -0.89 -5.81
C ARG A 148 17.00 -1.72 -6.98
N ASP A 149 18.31 -1.92 -7.03
CA ASP A 149 18.93 -2.81 -8.01
C ASP A 149 18.56 -4.27 -7.71
N GLY A 150 18.60 -5.12 -8.74
CA GLY A 150 18.32 -6.54 -8.61
C GLY A 150 19.39 -7.26 -7.77
N TRP A 151 18.99 -8.25 -7.03
CA TRP A 151 19.88 -9.07 -6.20
C TRP A 151 20.22 -10.43 -6.82
N PHE A 152 19.43 -10.87 -7.82
CA PHE A 152 19.73 -12.06 -8.60
C PHE A 152 20.42 -11.67 -9.90
N LYS A 153 21.65 -12.13 -10.08
CA LYS A 153 22.39 -11.89 -11.31
C LYS A 153 21.70 -12.52 -12.51
N ASN A 154 21.39 -11.70 -13.50
CA ASN A 154 20.94 -12.18 -14.80
C ASN A 154 22.16 -12.72 -15.58
N ARG A 155 22.05 -13.94 -16.11
CA ARG A 155 23.11 -14.55 -16.93
C ARG A 155 22.99 -14.21 -18.41
N VAL A 156 21.93 -13.51 -18.80
CA VAL A 156 21.75 -13.04 -20.18
C VAL A 156 22.56 -11.75 -20.37
N PRO A 157 23.54 -11.71 -21.26
CA PRO A 157 24.35 -10.52 -21.48
C PRO A 157 23.51 -9.32 -21.92
N GLY A 158 23.72 -8.17 -21.27
CA GLY A 158 23.00 -6.92 -21.58
C GLY A 158 21.66 -6.74 -20.89
N GLU A 159 21.16 -7.75 -20.20
CA GLU A 159 19.89 -7.66 -19.45
C GLU A 159 20.12 -7.28 -17.99
N PRO A 160 19.22 -6.49 -17.38
CA PRO A 160 19.34 -6.09 -15.99
C PRO A 160 19.20 -7.27 -15.03
N ASP A 161 19.78 -7.15 -13.84
CA ASP A 161 19.64 -8.13 -12.78
C ASP A 161 18.17 -8.28 -12.35
N LEU A 162 17.80 -9.50 -11.95
CA LEU A 162 16.42 -9.85 -11.62
C LEU A 162 16.03 -9.35 -10.23
N ASN A 163 14.73 -9.15 -10.05
CA ASN A 163 14.12 -8.67 -8.82
C ASN A 163 14.50 -7.23 -8.46
N GLN A 164 14.69 -6.38 -9.47
CA GLN A 164 14.80 -4.94 -9.28
C GLN A 164 13.44 -4.34 -8.88
N VAL A 165 13.48 -3.25 -8.14
CA VAL A 165 12.30 -2.46 -7.79
C VAL A 165 12.39 -1.09 -8.46
N ARG A 166 11.29 -0.66 -9.08
CA ARG A 166 11.12 0.70 -9.62
C ARG A 166 9.65 1.08 -9.48
N ASN A 167 9.34 1.77 -8.41
CA ASN A 167 7.98 2.20 -8.12
C ASN A 167 7.94 3.71 -7.96
N TYR A 168 6.91 4.32 -8.49
CA TYR A 168 6.59 5.71 -8.21
C TYR A 168 5.09 5.90 -8.26
N ALA A 169 4.59 6.76 -7.40
CA ALA A 169 3.20 7.18 -7.41
C ALA A 169 3.07 8.61 -6.92
N ILE A 170 2.04 9.28 -7.39
CA ILE A 170 1.65 10.62 -6.99
C ILE A 170 0.15 10.66 -6.78
N ARG A 171 -0.30 11.35 -5.75
CA ARG A 171 -1.73 11.55 -5.45
C ARG A 171 -1.99 13.00 -5.12
N GLY A 172 -2.91 13.61 -5.87
CA GLY A 172 -3.47 14.93 -5.59
C GLY A 172 -4.87 14.78 -5.04
N THR A 173 -5.18 15.47 -3.94
CA THR A 173 -6.50 15.48 -3.32
C THR A 173 -6.91 16.91 -3.01
N ILE A 174 -8.16 17.24 -3.26
CA ILE A 174 -8.77 18.52 -2.89
C ILE A 174 -9.95 18.23 -1.97
N ARG A 175 -10.07 19.00 -0.91
CA ARG A 175 -11.19 18.94 0.04
C ARG A 175 -11.83 20.32 0.16
N THR A 176 -13.15 20.33 0.06
CA THR A 176 -13.98 21.51 0.34
C THR A 176 -14.95 21.21 1.49
N LYS A 177 -15.26 22.21 2.31
CA LYS A 177 -16.31 22.13 3.34
C LYS A 177 -17.67 22.34 2.72
#